data_c569df87f222d8f1cccea70140537b71
#
_entry.id   c569df87f222d8f1cccea70140537b71
#
_cell.length_a   1.000
_cell.length_b   1.000
_cell.length_c   1.000
_cell.angle_alpha   90.00
_cell.angle_beta   90.00
_cell.angle_gamma   90.00
#
_symmetry.space_group_name_H-M   'P 1'
#
loop_
_entity.id
_entity.type
_entity.pdbx_description
1 polymer ?
#
loop_
_entity_poly.entity_id
_entity_poly.type
_entity_poly.pdbx_seq_one_letter_code
_entity_poly.pdbx_strand_id
1 'polypeptide(L)'
;RLPELLVNGSSGIAVGMATNIPPHNLREVINGVVKIIDNQVEEDRDTEIDELLEIVKGPDFPTGANILGRAGIESAYRTGRGRIRMRAQCEIRPLSNGKEEIVVTEIPYQVNKSRMISGIADLVKDKKIEGIADIKDHSDRNGINITIECKKDYSAQIILNQLYKYSQLQETYSVNFLTIVDGVPRTLNLKEMLSYYLEFQEEVVTRRTQFDLDKALARMHIVEGLLKALD
;
A
#
# COMPACT_ATOMS: atom_id res chain seq x y z
N ARG A 1 7.38 -14.79 8.12
CA ARG A 1 6.88 -15.83 7.20
C ARG A 1 5.96 -15.27 6.12
N LEU A 2 5.63 -14.01 6.18
CA LEU A 2 4.88 -13.28 5.17
C LEU A 2 5.75 -12.13 4.66
N PRO A 3 5.57 -11.66 3.43
CA PRO A 3 6.28 -10.51 2.89
C PRO A 3 5.75 -9.20 3.48
N GLU A 4 5.93 -9.03 4.79
CA GLU A 4 5.31 -7.96 5.59
C GLU A 4 5.67 -6.56 5.10
N LEU A 5 6.88 -6.37 4.58
CA LEU A 5 7.32 -5.07 4.08
C LEU A 5 6.45 -4.55 2.94
N LEU A 6 6.05 -5.42 2.01
CA LEU A 6 5.13 -5.07 0.93
C LEU A 6 3.67 -5.09 1.37
N VAL A 7 3.27 -6.08 2.18
CA VAL A 7 1.86 -6.23 2.59
C VAL A 7 1.42 -5.10 3.51
N ASN A 8 2.23 -4.79 4.53
CA ASN A 8 1.90 -3.73 5.50
C ASN A 8 2.39 -2.36 5.06
N GLY A 9 3.36 -2.32 4.14
CA GLY A 9 4.06 -1.09 3.81
C GLY A 9 5.00 -0.60 4.91
N SER A 10 5.69 0.48 4.65
CA SER A 10 6.57 1.14 5.61
C SER A 10 6.72 2.61 5.27
N SER A 11 6.76 3.47 6.27
CA SER A 11 7.04 4.88 6.10
C SER A 11 8.00 5.34 7.20
N GLY A 12 9.10 5.98 6.81
CA GLY A 12 10.09 6.47 7.75
C GLY A 12 10.99 7.53 7.15
N ILE A 13 11.40 8.46 7.99
CA ILE A 13 12.30 9.57 7.63
C ILE A 13 13.53 9.47 8.49
N ALA A 14 14.70 9.37 7.85
CA ALA A 14 16.00 9.41 8.47
C ALA A 14 16.81 10.62 7.95
N VAL A 15 17.98 10.85 8.52
CA VAL A 15 18.87 11.90 8.02
C VAL A 15 19.45 11.48 6.66
N GLY A 16 19.18 12.26 5.63
CA GLY A 16 19.66 12.02 4.27
C GLY A 16 18.90 10.96 3.46
N MET A 17 17.91 10.27 4.04
CA MET A 17 17.13 9.25 3.33
C MET A 17 15.72 9.11 3.90
N ALA A 18 14.78 8.63 3.08
CA ALA A 18 13.42 8.32 3.51
C ALA A 18 12.90 7.09 2.76
N THR A 19 12.07 6.29 3.43
CA THR A 19 11.31 5.21 2.79
C THR A 19 9.83 5.52 2.83
N ASN A 20 9.10 5.12 1.79
CA ASN A 20 7.65 5.25 1.75
C ASN A 20 7.07 4.16 0.84
N ILE A 21 6.83 2.99 1.43
CA ILE A 21 6.35 1.79 0.76
C ILE A 21 4.86 1.65 1.06
N PRO A 22 3.98 1.68 0.05
CA PRO A 22 2.54 1.49 0.27
C PRO A 22 2.22 0.03 0.62
N PRO A 23 1.11 -0.21 1.33
CA PRO A 23 0.61 -1.56 1.57
C PRO A 23 0.08 -2.20 0.28
N HIS A 24 0.15 -3.53 0.20
CA HIS A 24 -0.28 -4.32 -0.96
C HIS A 24 -1.16 -5.50 -0.55
N ASN A 25 -1.94 -5.99 -1.48
CA ASN A 25 -2.77 -7.18 -1.27
C ASN A 25 -1.91 -8.43 -1.07
N LEU A 26 -2.13 -9.13 0.06
CA LEU A 26 -1.35 -10.32 0.41
C LEU A 26 -1.38 -11.40 -0.69
N ARG A 27 -2.55 -11.64 -1.27
CA ARG A 27 -2.71 -12.68 -2.31
C ARG A 27 -1.91 -12.33 -3.56
N GLU A 28 -1.96 -11.07 -4.01
CA GLU A 28 -1.21 -10.61 -5.17
C GLU A 28 0.31 -10.73 -4.94
N VAL A 29 0.78 -10.30 -3.76
CA VAL A 29 2.20 -10.39 -3.41
C VAL A 29 2.67 -11.85 -3.36
N ILE A 30 1.91 -12.74 -2.72
CA ILE A 30 2.25 -14.17 -2.68
C ILE A 30 2.22 -14.80 -4.08
N ASN A 31 1.22 -14.47 -4.91
CA ASN A 31 1.19 -14.95 -6.29
C ASN A 31 2.40 -14.46 -7.11
N GLY A 32 2.89 -13.26 -6.84
CA GLY A 32 4.14 -12.75 -7.41
C GLY A 32 5.36 -13.58 -7.00
N VAL A 33 5.46 -13.95 -5.73
CA VAL A 33 6.52 -14.85 -5.24
C VAL A 33 6.42 -16.24 -5.88
N VAL A 34 5.22 -16.81 -5.94
CA VAL A 34 4.97 -18.12 -6.59
C VAL A 34 5.40 -18.09 -8.05
N LYS A 35 5.07 -17.01 -8.78
CA LYS A 35 5.48 -16.86 -10.19
C LYS A 35 7.00 -16.84 -10.35
N ILE A 36 7.74 -16.23 -9.43
CA ILE A 36 9.21 -16.25 -9.44
C ILE A 36 9.72 -17.68 -9.24
N ILE A 37 9.13 -18.42 -8.29
CA ILE A 37 9.52 -19.81 -8.01
C ILE A 37 9.24 -20.70 -9.23
N ASP A 38 8.03 -20.61 -9.80
CA ASP A 38 7.61 -21.43 -10.95
C ASP A 38 8.54 -21.19 -12.15
N ASN A 39 8.86 -19.93 -12.47
CA ASN A 39 9.78 -19.60 -13.55
C ASN A 39 11.19 -20.16 -13.32
N GLN A 40 11.70 -20.10 -12.07
CA GLN A 40 13.01 -20.65 -11.74
C GLN A 40 13.03 -22.18 -11.76
N VAL A 41 12.02 -22.83 -11.19
CA VAL A 41 12.02 -24.29 -10.98
C VAL A 41 11.52 -25.04 -12.22
N GLU A 42 10.49 -24.55 -12.88
CA GLU A 42 9.84 -25.24 -14.00
C GLU A 42 10.39 -24.82 -15.36
N GLU A 43 10.75 -23.54 -15.51
CA GLU A 43 11.17 -22.97 -16.80
C GLU A 43 12.68 -22.63 -16.86
N ASP A 44 13.42 -22.78 -15.76
CA ASP A 44 14.86 -22.48 -15.61
C ASP A 44 15.20 -21.07 -16.17
N ARG A 45 14.34 -20.10 -15.89
CA ARG A 45 14.50 -18.71 -16.34
C ARG A 45 14.21 -17.70 -15.24
N ASP A 46 14.74 -16.52 -15.45
CA ASP A 46 14.44 -15.37 -14.61
C ASP A 46 13.05 -14.79 -14.93
N THR A 47 12.40 -14.17 -13.95
CA THR A 47 11.08 -13.55 -14.09
C THR A 47 11.21 -12.12 -14.59
N GLU A 48 10.47 -11.75 -15.60
CA GLU A 48 10.41 -10.39 -16.08
C GLU A 48 9.49 -9.53 -15.22
N ILE A 49 9.85 -8.25 -15.07
CA ILE A 49 9.05 -7.31 -14.26
C ILE A 49 7.62 -7.16 -14.78
N ASP A 50 7.41 -7.30 -16.09
CA ASP A 50 6.10 -7.19 -16.72
C ASP A 50 5.15 -8.31 -16.28
N GLU A 51 5.66 -9.53 -16.05
CA GLU A 51 4.86 -10.64 -15.52
C GLU A 51 4.37 -10.34 -14.09
N LEU A 52 5.20 -9.69 -13.28
CA LEU A 52 4.83 -9.30 -11.92
C LEU A 52 3.81 -8.15 -11.91
N LEU A 53 3.88 -7.22 -12.87
CA LEU A 53 2.91 -6.14 -13.04
C LEU A 53 1.51 -6.65 -13.45
N GLU A 54 1.43 -7.83 -14.06
CA GLU A 54 0.15 -8.48 -14.36
C GLU A 54 -0.48 -9.12 -13.13
N ILE A 55 0.32 -9.46 -12.12
CA ILE A 55 -0.12 -10.12 -10.88
C ILE A 55 -0.39 -9.08 -9.79
N VAL A 56 0.61 -8.23 -9.51
CA VAL A 56 0.52 -7.15 -8.50
C VAL A 56 0.02 -5.89 -9.18
N LYS A 57 -1.29 -5.67 -9.12
CA LYS A 57 -1.96 -4.59 -9.88
C LYS A 57 -1.65 -3.19 -9.37
N GLY A 58 -1.37 -3.06 -8.08
CA GLY A 58 -1.10 -1.78 -7.41
C GLY A 58 -1.15 -1.89 -5.89
N PRO A 59 -0.92 -0.79 -5.19
CA PRO A 59 -1.15 -0.73 -3.76
C PRO A 59 -2.61 -1.02 -3.38
N ASP A 60 -2.77 -1.62 -2.20
CA ASP A 60 -4.07 -1.90 -1.58
C ASP A 60 -4.19 -1.06 -0.30
N PHE A 61 -4.75 0.13 -0.42
CA PHE A 61 -4.85 1.05 0.68
C PHE A 61 -6.03 0.71 1.60
N PRO A 62 -5.83 0.55 2.92
CA PRO A 62 -6.89 0.18 3.87
C PRO A 62 -7.98 1.25 4.02
N THR A 63 -7.74 2.48 3.58
CA THR A 63 -8.69 3.59 3.61
C THR A 63 -9.55 3.68 2.36
N GLY A 64 -9.38 2.77 1.39
CA GLY A 64 -10.07 2.82 0.09
C GLY A 64 -9.56 3.97 -0.78
N ALA A 65 -10.45 4.73 -1.36
CA ALA A 65 -10.20 5.78 -2.35
C ALA A 65 -9.81 5.25 -3.75
N ASN A 66 -9.80 6.13 -4.74
CA ASN A 66 -9.49 5.76 -6.11
C ASN A 66 -8.06 6.13 -6.49
N ILE A 67 -7.35 5.23 -7.14
CA ILE A 67 -6.06 5.52 -7.77
C ILE A 67 -6.29 6.01 -9.20
N LEU A 68 -5.69 7.13 -9.54
CA LEU A 68 -5.83 7.77 -10.85
C LEU A 68 -4.69 7.39 -11.80
N GLY A 69 -4.98 6.46 -12.69
CA GLY A 69 -4.03 5.99 -13.72
C GLY A 69 -2.99 4.99 -13.18
N ARG A 70 -2.30 4.30 -14.09
CA ARG A 70 -1.31 3.25 -13.76
C ARG A 70 0.14 3.71 -13.86
N ALA A 71 0.43 4.80 -14.56
CA ALA A 71 1.80 5.24 -14.83
C ALA A 71 2.66 5.44 -13.55
N GLY A 72 2.05 5.94 -12.47
CA GLY A 72 2.75 6.09 -11.18
C GLY A 72 3.08 4.76 -10.51
N ILE A 73 2.19 3.76 -10.64
CA ILE A 73 2.39 2.40 -10.14
C ILE A 73 3.51 1.71 -10.95
N GLU A 74 3.42 1.75 -12.27
CA GLU A 74 4.43 1.16 -13.16
C GLU A 74 5.82 1.75 -12.92
N SER A 75 5.91 3.08 -12.79
CA SER A 75 7.17 3.75 -12.44
C SER A 75 7.71 3.25 -11.10
N ALA A 76 6.86 3.17 -10.06
CA ALA A 76 7.26 2.70 -8.75
C ALA A 76 7.78 1.26 -8.79
N TYR A 77 7.08 0.36 -9.48
CA TYR A 77 7.43 -1.05 -9.53
C TYR A 77 8.67 -1.34 -10.39
N ARG A 78 8.90 -0.54 -11.45
CA ARG A 78 10.10 -0.69 -12.29
C ARG A 78 11.34 -0.07 -11.70
N THR A 79 11.20 1.06 -10.99
CA THR A 79 12.36 1.88 -10.57
C THR A 79 12.50 2.04 -9.04
N GLY A 80 11.54 1.53 -8.28
CA GLY A 80 11.46 1.78 -6.85
C GLY A 80 10.96 3.17 -6.47
N ARG A 81 10.62 4.02 -7.47
CA ARG A 81 10.12 5.39 -7.24
C ARG A 81 8.97 5.72 -8.17
N GLY A 82 7.91 6.30 -7.61
CA GLY A 82 6.74 6.68 -8.37
C GLY A 82 5.84 7.65 -7.64
N ARG A 83 4.90 8.24 -8.36
CA ARG A 83 3.88 9.15 -7.81
C ARG A 83 2.50 8.60 -8.13
N ILE A 84 1.82 8.10 -7.10
CA ILE A 84 0.48 7.52 -7.21
C ILE A 84 -0.53 8.58 -6.79
N ARG A 85 -1.37 8.99 -7.72
CA ARG A 85 -2.42 9.96 -7.45
C ARG A 85 -3.64 9.25 -6.89
N MET A 86 -4.06 9.65 -5.70
CA MET A 86 -5.23 9.12 -5.00
C MET A 86 -6.32 10.19 -4.95
N ARG A 87 -7.57 9.77 -5.07
CA ARG A 87 -8.74 10.66 -5.01
C ARG A 87 -9.80 10.04 -4.11
N ALA A 88 -10.35 10.84 -3.23
CA ALA A 88 -11.45 10.48 -2.35
C ALA A 88 -12.65 9.92 -3.14
N GLN A 89 -13.37 8.99 -2.54
CA GLN A 89 -14.65 8.53 -3.06
C GLN A 89 -15.73 9.54 -2.65
N CYS A 90 -16.33 10.17 -3.65
CA CYS A 90 -17.35 11.20 -3.44
C CYS A 90 -18.58 10.91 -4.30
N GLU A 91 -19.76 11.19 -3.74
CA GLU A 91 -21.05 11.09 -4.41
C GLU A 91 -21.79 12.43 -4.28
N ILE A 92 -22.43 12.89 -5.34
CA ILE A 92 -23.30 14.07 -5.31
C ILE A 92 -24.73 13.61 -5.13
N ARG A 93 -25.41 14.12 -4.11
CA ARG A 93 -26.81 13.80 -3.79
C ARG A 93 -27.68 15.05 -3.82
N PRO A 94 -28.86 14.99 -4.44
CA PRO A 94 -29.83 16.07 -4.37
C PRO A 94 -30.51 16.10 -2.98
N LEU A 95 -30.73 17.31 -2.45
CA LEU A 95 -31.50 17.55 -1.24
C LEU A 95 -32.92 18.01 -1.58
N SER A 96 -33.85 17.77 -0.66
CA SER A 96 -35.29 18.11 -0.82
C SER A 96 -35.58 19.58 -1.06
N ASN A 97 -34.66 20.47 -0.73
CA ASN A 97 -34.78 21.92 -0.87
C ASN A 97 -34.23 22.49 -2.18
N GLY A 98 -33.89 21.62 -3.14
CA GLY A 98 -33.29 21.99 -4.43
C GLY A 98 -31.81 22.36 -4.35
N LYS A 99 -31.14 22.05 -3.24
CA LYS A 99 -29.69 22.10 -3.08
C LYS A 99 -29.08 20.74 -3.41
N GLU A 100 -27.78 20.70 -3.51
CA GLU A 100 -26.98 19.47 -3.63
C GLU A 100 -26.02 19.35 -2.46
N GLU A 101 -25.67 18.13 -2.11
CA GLU A 101 -24.58 17.83 -1.17
C GLU A 101 -23.55 16.89 -1.79
N ILE A 102 -22.30 17.04 -1.39
CA ILE A 102 -21.21 16.14 -1.73
C ILE A 102 -20.98 15.26 -0.50
N VAL A 103 -21.12 13.95 -0.66
CA VAL A 103 -20.88 12.96 0.39
C VAL A 103 -19.54 12.28 0.13
N VAL A 104 -18.62 12.40 1.07
CA VAL A 104 -17.29 11.76 1.01
C VAL A 104 -17.31 10.53 1.91
N THR A 105 -17.10 9.35 1.32
CA THR A 105 -17.12 8.05 2.01
C THR A 105 -15.74 7.43 2.21
N GLU A 106 -14.76 7.81 1.39
CA GLU A 106 -13.39 7.36 1.51
C GLU A 106 -12.44 8.54 1.23
N ILE A 107 -11.34 8.58 1.96
CA ILE A 107 -10.30 9.62 1.80
C ILE A 107 -8.96 9.00 1.45
N PRO A 108 -8.05 9.73 0.79
CA PRO A 108 -6.74 9.23 0.42
C PRO A 108 -5.95 8.72 1.63
N TYR A 109 -5.15 7.67 1.41
CA TYR A 109 -4.32 7.06 2.44
C TYR A 109 -3.37 8.08 3.07
N GLN A 110 -3.20 8.01 4.41
CA GLN A 110 -2.40 8.92 5.24
C GLN A 110 -2.94 10.37 5.34
N VAL A 111 -4.11 10.67 4.80
CA VAL A 111 -4.77 11.97 5.02
C VAL A 111 -5.44 11.98 6.39
N ASN A 112 -5.16 13.03 7.16
CA ASN A 112 -5.84 13.26 8.43
C ASN A 112 -7.20 13.94 8.16
N LYS A 113 -8.29 13.26 8.50
CA LYS A 113 -9.67 13.70 8.27
C LYS A 113 -9.96 15.09 8.85
N SER A 114 -9.64 15.31 10.13
CA SER A 114 -9.94 16.57 10.81
C SER A 114 -9.15 17.74 10.19
N ARG A 115 -7.88 17.52 9.86
CA ARG A 115 -7.06 18.54 9.20
C ARG A 115 -7.57 18.85 7.79
N MET A 116 -8.03 17.84 7.06
CA MET A 116 -8.61 18.01 5.74
C MET A 116 -9.89 18.87 5.80
N ILE A 117 -10.80 18.56 6.74
CA ILE A 117 -12.04 19.32 6.95
C ILE A 117 -11.74 20.78 7.30
N SER A 118 -10.81 21.02 8.25
CA SER A 118 -10.37 22.36 8.61
C SER A 118 -9.78 23.11 7.41
N GLY A 119 -8.94 22.43 6.62
CA GLY A 119 -8.36 23.01 5.41
C GLY A 119 -9.41 23.40 4.37
N ILE A 120 -10.48 22.59 4.20
CA ILE A 120 -11.61 22.96 3.31
C ILE A 120 -12.34 24.18 3.85
N ALA A 121 -12.60 24.26 5.17
CA ALA A 121 -13.22 25.42 5.79
C ALA A 121 -12.39 26.70 5.60
N ASP A 122 -11.06 26.61 5.70
CA ASP A 122 -10.15 27.73 5.44
C ASP A 122 -10.21 28.18 3.96
N LEU A 123 -10.28 27.23 3.00
CA LEU A 123 -10.45 27.55 1.58
C LEU A 123 -11.76 28.32 1.30
N VAL A 124 -12.83 28.00 2.03
CA VAL A 124 -14.11 28.74 1.93
C VAL A 124 -13.99 30.12 2.55
N LYS A 125 -13.35 30.25 3.72
CA LYS A 125 -13.12 31.52 4.40
C LYS A 125 -12.26 32.48 3.56
N ASP A 126 -11.23 31.92 2.90
CA ASP A 126 -10.32 32.66 2.02
C ASP A 126 -10.92 32.95 0.64
N LYS A 127 -12.19 32.56 0.39
CA LYS A 127 -12.90 32.71 -0.88
C LYS A 127 -12.20 32.05 -2.07
N LYS A 128 -11.38 31.01 -1.84
CA LYS A 128 -10.78 30.21 -2.90
C LYS A 128 -11.76 29.19 -3.48
N ILE A 129 -12.69 28.72 -2.66
CA ILE A 129 -13.83 27.91 -3.07
C ILE A 129 -15.09 28.58 -2.59
N GLU A 130 -15.97 28.92 -3.52
CA GLU A 130 -17.27 29.50 -3.21
C GLU A 130 -18.38 28.44 -3.39
N GLY A 131 -19.54 28.70 -2.82
CA GLY A 131 -20.70 27.84 -3.00
C GLY A 131 -20.88 26.74 -1.97
N ILE A 132 -19.97 26.58 -1.01
CA ILE A 132 -20.15 25.69 0.14
C ILE A 132 -20.97 26.44 1.22
N ALA A 133 -22.03 25.78 1.70
CA ALA A 133 -22.91 26.33 2.75
C ALA A 133 -22.47 25.80 4.14
N ASP A 134 -22.23 24.50 4.26
CA ASP A 134 -21.86 23.86 5.52
C ASP A 134 -21.02 22.60 5.26
N ILE A 135 -20.25 22.17 6.26
CA ILE A 135 -19.46 20.93 6.25
C ILE A 135 -19.73 20.18 7.56
N LYS A 136 -20.20 18.95 7.46
CA LYS A 136 -20.52 18.09 8.60
C LYS A 136 -19.77 16.79 8.55
N ASP A 137 -19.22 16.37 9.68
CA ASP A 137 -18.60 15.05 9.84
C ASP A 137 -19.58 14.14 10.59
N HIS A 138 -20.11 13.16 9.88
CA HIS A 138 -21.00 12.11 10.40
C HIS A 138 -20.31 10.77 10.51
N SER A 139 -18.96 10.75 10.41
CA SER A 139 -18.19 9.50 10.48
C SER A 139 -18.38 8.82 11.83
N ASP A 140 -18.59 7.51 11.78
CA ASP A 140 -18.81 6.66 12.93
C ASP A 140 -18.05 5.31 12.79
N ARG A 141 -18.42 4.30 13.56
CA ARG A 141 -17.86 2.94 13.49
C ARG A 141 -18.09 2.24 12.14
N ASN A 142 -19.01 2.70 11.31
CA ASN A 142 -19.31 2.13 10.01
C ASN A 142 -18.40 2.72 8.89
N GLY A 143 -17.69 3.81 9.19
CA GLY A 143 -16.72 4.40 8.26
C GLY A 143 -16.79 5.92 8.21
N ILE A 144 -16.11 6.47 7.19
CA ILE A 144 -16.06 7.89 6.91
C ILE A 144 -17.36 8.32 6.24
N ASN A 145 -17.94 9.39 6.74
CA ASN A 145 -19.10 10.04 6.17
C ASN A 145 -19.03 11.55 6.42
N ILE A 146 -18.51 12.28 5.43
CA ILE A 146 -18.40 13.73 5.49
C ILE A 146 -19.37 14.30 4.46
N THR A 147 -20.26 15.20 4.87
CA THR A 147 -21.20 15.88 3.98
C THR A 147 -20.81 17.34 3.80
N ILE A 148 -20.74 17.78 2.55
CA ILE A 148 -20.44 19.15 2.15
C ILE A 148 -21.70 19.67 1.45
N GLU A 149 -22.47 20.51 2.14
CA GLU A 149 -23.70 21.11 1.62
C GLU A 149 -23.36 22.26 0.71
N CYS A 150 -23.90 22.24 -0.53
CA CYS A 150 -23.72 23.28 -1.52
C CYS A 150 -24.84 24.34 -1.43
N LYS A 151 -24.52 25.60 -1.76
CA LYS A 151 -25.51 26.65 -1.91
C LYS A 151 -26.37 26.42 -3.16
N LYS A 152 -27.62 26.86 -3.15
CA LYS A 152 -28.63 26.58 -4.19
C LYS A 152 -28.20 26.95 -5.62
N ASP A 153 -27.47 28.04 -5.77
CA ASP A 153 -27.11 28.61 -7.08
C ASP A 153 -25.72 28.12 -7.59
N TYR A 154 -25.15 27.12 -6.94
CA TYR A 154 -23.83 26.56 -7.27
C TYR A 154 -23.93 25.08 -7.66
N SER A 155 -23.19 24.69 -8.68
CA SER A 155 -23.08 23.28 -9.09
C SER A 155 -22.14 22.53 -8.17
N ALA A 156 -22.62 21.47 -7.53
CA ALA A 156 -21.79 20.59 -6.70
C ALA A 156 -20.64 19.94 -7.48
N GLN A 157 -20.83 19.67 -8.78
CA GLN A 157 -19.78 19.12 -9.62
C GLN A 157 -18.60 20.09 -9.80
N ILE A 158 -18.86 21.38 -9.94
CA ILE A 158 -17.82 22.42 -10.04
C ILE A 158 -17.08 22.54 -8.70
N ILE A 159 -17.82 22.57 -7.60
CA ILE A 159 -17.26 22.62 -6.24
C ILE A 159 -16.39 21.38 -5.99
N LEU A 160 -16.85 20.19 -6.35
CA LEU A 160 -16.09 18.95 -6.20
C LEU A 160 -14.79 18.98 -6.98
N ASN A 161 -14.80 19.48 -8.22
CA ASN A 161 -13.59 19.63 -9.02
C ASN A 161 -12.59 20.63 -8.40
N GLN A 162 -13.09 21.72 -7.80
CA GLN A 162 -12.25 22.66 -7.06
C GLN A 162 -11.68 22.03 -5.79
N LEU A 163 -12.47 21.24 -5.07
CA LEU A 163 -12.02 20.49 -3.89
C LEU A 163 -10.92 19.51 -4.23
N TYR A 164 -11.01 18.76 -5.32
CA TYR A 164 -9.92 17.90 -5.80
C TYR A 164 -8.65 18.67 -6.15
N LYS A 165 -8.78 19.91 -6.61
CA LYS A 165 -7.63 20.74 -7.00
C LYS A 165 -6.93 21.40 -5.80
N TYR A 166 -7.70 21.83 -4.79
CA TYR A 166 -7.19 22.70 -3.73
C TYR A 166 -7.16 22.06 -2.35
N SER A 167 -7.77 20.88 -2.15
CA SER A 167 -7.82 20.21 -0.87
C SER A 167 -7.19 18.80 -0.92
N GLN A 168 -7.06 18.16 0.25
CA GLN A 168 -6.54 16.80 0.38
C GLN A 168 -7.56 15.70 -0.02
N LEU A 169 -8.70 16.07 -0.65
CA LEU A 169 -9.56 15.09 -1.31
C LEU A 169 -8.91 14.44 -2.54
N GLN A 170 -7.87 15.05 -3.07
CA GLN A 170 -6.94 14.42 -3.99
C GLN A 170 -5.52 14.68 -3.50
N GLU A 171 -4.75 13.61 -3.36
CA GLU A 171 -3.39 13.67 -2.83
C GLU A 171 -2.46 12.76 -3.64
N THR A 172 -1.17 13.04 -3.61
CA THR A 172 -0.17 12.23 -4.29
C THR A 172 0.67 11.46 -3.28
N TYR A 173 0.62 10.15 -3.35
CA TYR A 173 1.49 9.27 -2.60
C TYR A 173 2.82 9.10 -3.33
N SER A 174 3.89 9.61 -2.74
CA SER A 174 5.24 9.49 -3.31
C SER A 174 5.87 8.19 -2.86
N VAL A 175 5.90 7.19 -3.74
CA VAL A 175 6.52 5.89 -3.48
C VAL A 175 8.04 6.02 -3.49
N ASN A 176 8.68 5.42 -2.50
CA ASN A 176 10.13 5.23 -2.44
C ASN A 176 10.42 3.88 -1.76
N PHE A 177 10.83 2.89 -2.53
CA PHE A 177 11.17 1.55 -2.08
C PHE A 177 12.60 1.47 -1.53
N LEU A 178 12.97 2.43 -0.69
CA LEU A 178 14.24 2.40 0.00
C LEU A 178 14.19 1.34 1.10
N THR A 179 15.05 0.35 1.00
CA THR A 179 15.18 -0.78 1.94
C THR A 179 16.62 -0.96 2.36
N ILE A 180 16.85 -1.73 3.41
CA ILE A 180 18.20 -2.11 3.85
C ILE A 180 18.43 -3.56 3.40
N VAL A 181 19.43 -3.76 2.55
CA VAL A 181 19.89 -5.07 2.11
C VAL A 181 21.33 -5.27 2.58
N ASP A 182 21.57 -6.29 3.37
CA ASP A 182 22.89 -6.58 3.98
C ASP A 182 23.51 -5.37 4.70
N GLY A 183 22.68 -4.61 5.42
CA GLY A 183 23.09 -3.40 6.14
C GLY A 183 23.29 -2.16 5.28
N VAL A 184 23.05 -2.23 3.97
CA VAL A 184 23.22 -1.12 3.02
C VAL A 184 21.87 -0.62 2.52
N PRO A 185 21.58 0.70 2.59
CA PRO A 185 20.37 1.25 2.01
C PRO A 185 20.39 1.16 0.47
N ARG A 186 19.34 0.60 -0.11
CA ARG A 186 19.15 0.49 -1.57
C ARG A 186 17.71 0.81 -1.95
N THR A 187 17.52 1.48 -3.07
CA THR A 187 16.19 1.60 -3.68
C THR A 187 15.99 0.41 -4.60
N LEU A 188 15.04 -0.45 -4.26
CA LEU A 188 14.72 -1.67 -5.00
C LEU A 188 13.52 -1.47 -5.90
N ASN A 189 13.43 -2.25 -6.97
CA ASN A 189 12.21 -2.44 -7.74
C ASN A 189 11.34 -3.56 -7.14
N LEU A 190 10.13 -3.78 -7.65
CA LEU A 190 9.22 -4.80 -7.13
C LEU A 190 9.82 -6.22 -7.22
N LYS A 191 10.45 -6.55 -8.36
CA LYS A 191 11.08 -7.86 -8.57
C LYS A 191 12.19 -8.10 -7.54
N GLU A 192 13.08 -7.14 -7.37
CA GLU A 192 14.17 -7.23 -6.39
C GLU A 192 13.66 -7.42 -4.97
N MET A 193 12.58 -6.70 -4.57
CA MET A 193 11.98 -6.86 -3.25
C MET A 193 11.43 -8.28 -3.03
N LEU A 194 10.76 -8.85 -4.03
CA LEU A 194 10.22 -10.21 -3.97
C LEU A 194 11.35 -11.26 -3.97
N SER A 195 12.41 -11.04 -4.78
CA SER A 195 13.56 -11.94 -4.84
C SER A 195 14.33 -11.98 -3.52
N TYR A 196 14.63 -10.84 -2.90
CA TYR A 196 15.28 -10.81 -1.58
C TYR A 196 14.41 -11.43 -0.48
N TYR A 197 13.10 -11.28 -0.56
CA TYR A 197 12.22 -11.98 0.35
C TYR A 197 12.31 -13.50 0.16
N LEU A 198 12.33 -13.98 -1.08
CA LEU A 198 12.46 -15.42 -1.40
C LEU A 198 13.80 -15.98 -0.91
N GLU A 199 14.92 -15.34 -1.23
CA GLU A 199 16.25 -15.70 -0.77
C GLU A 199 16.30 -15.82 0.77
N PHE A 200 15.72 -14.86 1.48
CA PHE A 200 15.63 -14.93 2.93
C PHE A 200 14.79 -16.12 3.42
N GLN A 201 13.69 -16.46 2.73
CA GLN A 201 12.87 -17.62 3.09
C GLN A 201 13.66 -18.94 2.88
N GLU A 202 14.41 -19.05 1.79
CA GLU A 202 15.27 -20.18 1.51
C GLU A 202 16.35 -20.35 2.59
N GLU A 203 17.02 -19.27 2.96
CA GLU A 203 17.99 -19.28 4.07
C GLU A 203 17.35 -19.76 5.38
N VAL A 204 16.20 -19.23 5.76
CA VAL A 204 15.50 -19.62 6.99
C VAL A 204 15.08 -21.08 6.98
N VAL A 205 14.57 -21.59 5.86
CA VAL A 205 14.19 -23.01 5.71
C VAL A 205 15.43 -23.90 5.81
N THR A 206 16.51 -23.54 5.12
CA THR A 206 17.78 -24.28 5.16
C THR A 206 18.35 -24.35 6.57
N ARG A 207 18.44 -23.23 7.26
CA ARG A 207 18.94 -23.17 8.65
C ARG A 207 18.08 -23.97 9.62
N ARG A 208 16.76 -23.91 9.49
CA ARG A 208 15.84 -24.71 10.31
C ARG A 208 16.04 -26.19 10.07
N THR A 209 16.10 -26.60 8.79
CA THR A 209 16.27 -28.02 8.42
C THR A 209 17.62 -28.54 8.88
N GLN A 210 18.69 -27.74 8.78
CA GLN A 210 20.02 -28.11 9.28
C GLN A 210 20.00 -28.32 10.80
N PHE A 211 19.35 -27.43 11.55
CA PHE A 211 19.21 -27.58 12.99
C PHE A 211 18.46 -28.88 13.37
N ASP A 212 17.37 -29.17 12.68
CA ASP A 212 16.57 -30.39 12.92
C ASP A 212 17.38 -31.65 12.56
N LEU A 213 18.17 -31.62 11.48
CA LEU A 213 19.07 -32.71 11.08
C LEU A 213 20.13 -32.94 12.13
N ASP A 214 20.87 -31.93 12.58
CA ASP A 214 21.90 -32.04 13.60
C ASP A 214 21.36 -32.64 14.90
N LYS A 215 20.16 -32.24 15.32
CA LYS A 215 19.47 -32.79 16.48
C LYS A 215 19.12 -34.28 16.28
N ALA A 216 18.64 -34.65 15.09
CA ALA A 216 18.29 -36.02 14.76
C ALA A 216 19.55 -36.92 14.71
N LEU A 217 20.65 -36.45 14.12
CA LEU A 217 21.93 -37.16 14.07
C LEU A 217 22.51 -37.38 15.46
N ALA A 218 22.47 -36.36 16.33
CA ALA A 218 22.91 -36.52 17.72
C ALA A 218 22.10 -37.60 18.47
N ARG A 219 20.77 -37.63 18.25
CA ARG A 219 19.91 -38.67 18.83
C ARG A 219 20.20 -40.04 18.24
N MET A 220 20.39 -40.15 16.94
CA MET A 220 20.73 -41.38 16.24
C MET A 220 22.02 -41.97 16.79
N HIS A 221 23.08 -41.17 16.98
CA HIS A 221 24.34 -41.60 17.55
C HIS A 221 24.20 -42.27 18.93
N ILE A 222 23.35 -41.67 19.81
CA ILE A 222 23.07 -42.26 21.14
C ILE A 222 22.33 -43.59 21.01
N VAL A 223 21.36 -43.70 20.13
CA VAL A 223 20.57 -44.90 19.91
C VAL A 223 21.44 -46.04 19.36
N GLU A 224 22.31 -45.72 18.35
CA GLU A 224 23.27 -46.70 17.82
C GLU A 224 24.27 -47.19 18.87
N GLY A 225 24.74 -46.31 19.73
CA GLY A 225 25.60 -46.69 20.87
C GLY A 225 24.87 -47.62 21.86
N LEU A 226 23.60 -47.34 22.17
CA LEU A 226 22.80 -48.23 23.03
C LEU A 226 22.55 -49.60 22.38
N LEU A 227 22.25 -49.66 21.10
CA LEU A 227 22.10 -50.93 20.37
C LEU A 227 23.35 -51.76 20.43
N LYS A 228 24.53 -51.16 20.18
CA LYS A 228 25.84 -51.87 20.27
C LYS A 228 26.17 -52.34 21.69
N ALA A 229 25.60 -51.74 22.72
CA ALA A 229 25.81 -52.15 24.09
C ALA A 229 24.86 -53.29 24.54
N LEU A 230 23.82 -53.56 23.75
CA LEU A 230 22.86 -54.67 24.00
C LEU A 230 23.20 -55.95 23.27
N ASP A 231 24.11 -55.90 22.26
CA ASP A 231 24.71 -57.03 21.57
C ASP A 231 25.94 -57.55 22.36
#